data_7a99b6ffe3eef8a1d4dfb621272a1c8a
#
_entry.id   7a99b6ffe3eef8a1d4dfb621272a1c8a
#
_cell.length_a   1.000
_cell.length_b   1.000
_cell.length_c   1.000
_cell.angle_alpha   90.00
_cell.angle_beta   90.00
_cell.angle_gamma   90.00
#
_symmetry.space_group_name_H-M   'P 1'
#
loop_
_entity.id
_entity.type
_entity.pdbx_description
1 polymer ?
#
loop_
_entity_poly.entity_id
_entity_poly.type
_entity_poly.pdbx_seq_one_letter_code
_entity_poly.pdbx_strand_id
1 'polypeptide(L)'
;MLTVRYCPLLDRTLGWYETVEPVAREIARRQGFPGVRWMKMTDPSGTEAPSNVGSFLIWQQPHFIYLAELVYRSNPSDEVIQKYNKLVQETAEFMYAFATYDEFHGRFILKGAIPAQETLRAATTINPPFELSYWHFAMQTAQKWRERAGGKRNLEWDEMIDKLSPLAY
;
A
#
# COMPACT_ATOMS: atom_id res chain seq x y z
N MET A 1 0.75 -5.28 -27.42
CA MET A 1 0.07 -5.69 -26.18
C MET A 1 0.86 -6.87 -25.60
N LEU A 2 1.68 -6.65 -24.57
CA LEU A 2 2.42 -7.74 -23.92
C LEU A 2 1.39 -8.59 -23.16
N THR A 3 1.13 -9.79 -23.65
CA THR A 3 0.32 -10.77 -22.93
C THR A 3 1.15 -11.19 -21.71
N VAL A 4 0.79 -10.71 -20.54
CA VAL A 4 1.40 -11.18 -19.29
C VAL A 4 0.96 -12.64 -19.15
N ARG A 5 1.89 -13.56 -19.34
CA ARG A 5 1.63 -14.99 -19.09
C ARG A 5 1.42 -15.17 -17.59
N TYR A 6 0.45 -16.02 -17.22
CA TYR A 6 0.23 -16.44 -15.84
C TYR A 6 1.56 -16.78 -15.17
N CYS A 7 1.82 -16.14 -14.03
CA CYS A 7 3.07 -16.32 -13.29
C CYS A 7 2.81 -17.05 -11.96
N PRO A 8 2.82 -18.38 -11.95
CA PRO A 8 2.55 -19.18 -10.74
C PRO A 8 3.54 -18.91 -9.61
N LEU A 9 4.77 -18.46 -9.94
CA LEU A 9 5.78 -18.12 -8.94
C LEU A 9 5.39 -16.87 -8.16
N LEU A 10 4.83 -15.87 -8.84
CA LEU A 10 4.35 -14.66 -8.17
C LEU A 10 3.19 -14.96 -7.22
N ASP A 11 2.21 -15.74 -7.68
CA ASP A 11 1.07 -16.18 -6.85
C ASP A 11 1.55 -16.94 -5.60
N ARG A 12 2.54 -17.83 -5.74
CA ARG A 12 3.16 -18.52 -4.59
C ARG A 12 3.87 -17.57 -3.63
N THR A 13 4.57 -16.58 -4.16
CA THR A 13 5.29 -15.57 -3.35
C THR A 13 4.32 -14.76 -2.51
N LEU A 14 3.15 -14.42 -3.05
CA LEU A 14 2.12 -13.68 -2.33
C LEU A 14 1.55 -14.44 -1.12
N GLY A 15 1.63 -15.77 -1.08
CA GLY A 15 1.22 -16.56 0.08
C GLY A 15 1.98 -16.23 1.37
N TRP A 16 3.21 -15.69 1.26
CA TRP A 16 3.93 -15.19 2.42
C TRP A 16 3.17 -14.05 3.12
N TYR A 17 2.61 -13.10 2.37
CA TYR A 17 1.83 -11.99 2.93
C TYR A 17 0.62 -12.49 3.73
N GLU A 18 -0.07 -13.52 3.24
CA GLU A 18 -1.19 -14.14 3.95
C GLU A 18 -0.73 -14.77 5.28
N THR A 19 0.44 -15.42 5.27
CA THR A 19 1.02 -16.06 6.45
C THR A 19 1.38 -15.04 7.54
N VAL A 20 1.92 -13.87 7.16
CA VAL A 20 2.39 -12.85 8.10
C VAL A 20 1.37 -11.72 8.36
N GLU A 21 0.16 -11.81 7.78
CA GLU A 21 -0.93 -10.83 8.01
C GLU A 21 -1.12 -10.48 9.48
N PRO A 22 -1.20 -11.45 10.43
CA PRO A 22 -1.43 -11.11 11.84
C PRO A 22 -0.31 -10.23 12.43
N VAL A 23 0.94 -10.46 12.02
CA VAL A 23 2.09 -9.67 12.44
C VAL A 23 2.03 -8.26 11.84
N ALA A 24 1.72 -8.16 10.54
CA ALA A 24 1.58 -6.88 9.85
C ALA A 24 0.44 -6.02 10.43
N ARG A 25 -0.65 -6.64 10.85
CA ARG A 25 -1.77 -5.99 11.55
C ARG A 25 -1.35 -5.47 12.93
N GLU A 26 -0.60 -6.26 13.69
CA GLU A 26 -0.09 -5.85 14.99
C GLU A 26 0.92 -4.69 14.87
N ILE A 27 1.75 -4.69 13.82
CA ILE A 27 2.66 -3.56 13.54
C ILE A 27 1.85 -2.29 13.26
N ALA A 28 0.82 -2.35 12.42
CA ALA A 28 -0.07 -1.21 12.15
C ALA A 28 -0.71 -0.69 13.45
N ARG A 29 -1.28 -1.59 14.25
CA ARG A 29 -1.92 -1.27 15.54
C ARG A 29 -0.95 -0.57 16.51
N ARG A 30 0.29 -1.07 16.64
CA ARG A 30 1.33 -0.44 17.50
C ARG A 30 1.71 0.96 17.02
N GLN A 31 1.62 1.22 15.71
CA GLN A 31 1.86 2.53 15.13
C GLN A 31 0.62 3.45 15.15
N GLY A 32 -0.52 2.96 15.66
CA GLY A 32 -1.76 3.73 15.76
C GLY A 32 -2.59 3.76 14.49
N PHE A 33 -2.40 2.82 13.56
CA PHE A 33 -3.10 2.76 12.28
C PHE A 33 -3.99 1.50 12.15
N PRO A 34 -5.08 1.59 11.38
CA PRO A 34 -5.86 0.42 10.98
C PRO A 34 -5.16 -0.37 9.85
N GLY A 35 -5.76 -1.50 9.47
CA GLY A 35 -5.30 -2.31 8.36
C GLY A 35 -4.01 -3.06 8.63
N VAL A 36 -3.14 -3.17 7.64
CA VAL A 36 -1.87 -3.89 7.72
C VAL A 36 -0.69 -3.02 7.31
N ARG A 37 0.40 -3.12 8.06
CA ARG A 37 1.65 -2.40 7.80
C ARG A 37 2.72 -3.37 7.30
N TRP A 38 3.11 -3.22 6.05
CA TRP A 38 4.21 -3.99 5.46
C TRP A 38 5.54 -3.27 5.72
N MET A 39 6.45 -3.92 6.46
CA MET A 39 7.76 -3.34 6.74
C MET A 39 8.75 -3.63 5.61
N LYS A 40 9.74 -2.75 5.44
CA LYS A 40 10.79 -2.93 4.43
C LYS A 40 11.64 -4.18 4.66
N MET A 41 11.98 -4.44 5.90
CA MET A 41 12.82 -5.57 6.30
C MET A 41 12.16 -6.33 7.44
N THR A 42 11.96 -7.61 7.21
CA THR A 42 11.42 -8.54 8.19
C THR A 42 12.21 -9.85 8.13
N ASP A 43 12.11 -10.63 9.19
CA ASP A 43 12.44 -12.05 9.11
C ASP A 43 11.34 -12.84 8.36
N PRO A 44 11.51 -14.14 8.13
CA PRO A 44 10.48 -14.96 7.45
C PRO A 44 9.13 -15.02 8.18
N SER A 45 9.08 -14.76 9.49
CA SER A 45 7.84 -14.70 10.28
C SER A 45 7.11 -13.35 10.18
N GLY A 46 7.67 -12.39 9.46
CA GLY A 46 7.13 -11.04 9.34
C GLY A 46 7.54 -10.11 10.50
N THR A 47 8.34 -10.59 11.44
CA THR A 47 8.86 -9.77 12.54
C THR A 47 9.80 -8.70 11.99
N GLU A 48 9.60 -7.48 12.44
CA GLU A 48 10.35 -6.31 12.01
C GLU A 48 11.84 -6.45 12.39
N ALA A 49 12.71 -6.28 11.40
CA ALA A 49 14.15 -6.26 11.63
C ALA A 49 14.58 -4.96 12.36
N PRO A 50 15.58 -5.01 13.26
CA PRO A 50 16.10 -3.81 13.89
C PRO A 50 16.57 -2.78 12.85
N SER A 51 16.04 -1.56 12.92
CA SER A 51 16.39 -0.48 12.01
C SER A 51 16.06 0.88 12.61
N ASN A 52 16.97 1.84 12.46
CA ASN A 52 16.75 3.23 12.87
C ASN A 52 15.80 3.98 11.93
N VAL A 53 15.54 3.47 10.74
CA VAL A 53 14.75 4.12 9.69
C VAL A 53 13.56 3.29 9.22
N GLY A 54 13.48 2.02 9.56
CA GLY A 54 12.49 1.07 9.04
C GLY A 54 11.05 1.55 9.18
N SER A 55 10.69 2.10 10.35
CA SER A 55 9.34 2.61 10.63
C SER A 55 8.96 3.85 9.81
N PHE A 56 9.94 4.59 9.29
CA PHE A 56 9.71 5.78 8.46
C PHE A 56 9.67 5.47 6.96
N LEU A 57 10.01 4.25 6.54
CA LEU A 57 9.98 3.86 5.15
C LEU A 57 8.59 3.35 4.78
N ILE A 58 7.99 3.96 3.76
CA ILE A 58 6.63 3.64 3.31
C ILE A 58 6.55 3.20 1.85
N TRP A 59 7.64 3.29 1.11
CA TRP A 59 7.69 3.00 -0.32
C TRP A 59 7.27 1.57 -0.69
N GLN A 60 7.47 0.61 0.22
CA GLN A 60 7.10 -0.80 0.03
C GLN A 60 5.65 -1.10 0.39
N GLN A 61 4.96 -0.21 1.10
CA GLN A 61 3.57 -0.43 1.55
C GLN A 61 2.62 -0.81 0.41
N PRO A 62 2.66 -0.18 -0.78
CA PRO A 62 1.79 -0.53 -1.90
C PRO A 62 2.13 -1.84 -2.61
N HIS A 63 3.26 -2.48 -2.32
CA HIS A 63 3.73 -3.66 -3.09
C HIS A 63 2.72 -4.79 -3.16
N PHE A 64 2.04 -5.09 -2.06
CA PHE A 64 1.03 -6.15 -2.08
C PHE A 64 -0.08 -5.86 -3.10
N ILE A 65 -0.60 -4.63 -3.12
CA ILE A 65 -1.63 -4.21 -4.08
C ILE A 65 -1.13 -4.34 -5.52
N TYR A 66 0.10 -3.89 -5.78
CA TYR A 66 0.71 -3.98 -7.10
C TYR A 66 0.89 -5.43 -7.56
N LEU A 67 1.43 -6.28 -6.70
CA LEU A 67 1.69 -7.69 -7.01
C LEU A 67 0.39 -8.48 -7.20
N ALA A 68 -0.62 -8.25 -6.36
CA ALA A 68 -1.96 -8.82 -6.52
C ALA A 68 -2.60 -8.39 -7.86
N GLU A 69 -2.44 -7.12 -8.24
CA GLU A 69 -2.92 -6.61 -9.54
C GLU A 69 -2.21 -7.30 -10.72
N LEU A 70 -0.92 -7.59 -10.62
CA LEU A 70 -0.19 -8.35 -11.66
C LEU A 70 -0.72 -9.78 -11.78
N VAL A 71 -0.99 -10.47 -10.67
CA VAL A 71 -1.61 -11.80 -10.68
C VAL A 71 -2.98 -11.74 -11.35
N TYR A 72 -3.82 -10.80 -10.94
CA TYR A 72 -5.15 -10.62 -11.56
C TYR A 72 -5.06 -10.36 -13.06
N ARG A 73 -4.19 -9.47 -13.51
CA ARG A 73 -4.02 -9.17 -14.94
C ARG A 73 -3.54 -10.37 -15.75
N SER A 74 -2.77 -11.26 -15.14
CA SER A 74 -2.31 -12.49 -15.80
C SER A 74 -3.36 -13.59 -15.84
N ASN A 75 -4.27 -13.62 -14.88
CA ASN A 75 -5.35 -14.58 -14.74
C ASN A 75 -6.59 -13.92 -14.11
N PRO A 76 -7.34 -13.11 -14.87
CA PRO A 76 -8.55 -12.47 -14.37
C PRO A 76 -9.61 -13.51 -13.98
N SER A 77 -9.83 -13.69 -12.68
CA SER A 77 -10.83 -14.64 -12.17
C SER A 77 -11.38 -14.23 -10.82
N ASP A 78 -12.56 -14.73 -10.47
CA ASP A 78 -13.19 -14.49 -9.18
C ASP A 78 -12.38 -15.13 -8.04
N GLU A 79 -11.69 -16.24 -8.29
CA GLU A 79 -10.83 -16.92 -7.31
C GLU A 79 -9.68 -16.00 -6.89
N VAL A 80 -9.05 -15.30 -7.83
CA VAL A 80 -7.98 -14.34 -7.54
C VAL A 80 -8.51 -13.17 -6.73
N ILE A 81 -9.70 -12.66 -7.06
CA ILE A 81 -10.35 -11.60 -6.29
C ILE A 81 -10.66 -12.07 -4.87
N GLN A 82 -11.29 -13.22 -4.70
CA GLN A 82 -11.62 -13.79 -3.38
C GLN A 82 -10.37 -14.00 -2.53
N LYS A 83 -9.28 -14.47 -3.15
CA LYS A 83 -8.02 -14.75 -2.46
C LYS A 83 -7.36 -13.49 -1.91
N TYR A 84 -7.28 -12.41 -2.69
CA TYR A 84 -6.42 -11.27 -2.35
C TYR A 84 -7.16 -9.99 -1.93
N ASN A 85 -8.46 -9.86 -2.24
CA ASN A 85 -9.18 -8.60 -2.00
C ASN A 85 -9.13 -8.15 -0.55
N LYS A 86 -9.23 -9.06 0.42
CA LYS A 86 -9.14 -8.70 1.84
C LYS A 86 -7.85 -7.93 2.14
N LEU A 87 -6.70 -8.51 1.81
CA LEU A 87 -5.40 -7.88 2.08
C LEU A 87 -5.16 -6.62 1.23
N VAL A 88 -5.69 -6.56 0.01
CA VAL A 88 -5.67 -5.34 -0.80
C VAL A 88 -6.40 -4.21 -0.07
N GLN A 89 -7.60 -4.48 0.47
CA GLN A 89 -8.38 -3.47 1.19
C GLN A 89 -7.68 -3.05 2.50
N GLU A 90 -7.18 -3.99 3.28
CA GLU A 90 -6.50 -3.71 4.55
C GLU A 90 -5.17 -2.96 4.35
N THR A 91 -4.46 -3.24 3.25
CA THR A 91 -3.29 -2.46 2.84
C THR A 91 -3.67 -1.01 2.53
N ALA A 92 -4.78 -0.82 1.81
CA ALA A 92 -5.28 0.51 1.46
C ALA A 92 -5.86 1.26 2.67
N GLU A 93 -6.46 0.58 3.65
CA GLU A 93 -6.91 1.18 4.92
C GLU A 93 -5.75 1.83 5.66
N PHE A 94 -4.63 1.12 5.79
CA PHE A 94 -3.42 1.72 6.36
C PHE A 94 -2.97 2.94 5.55
N MET A 95 -2.95 2.83 4.23
CA MET A 95 -2.48 3.90 3.34
C MET A 95 -3.35 5.15 3.44
N TYR A 96 -4.66 4.98 3.52
CA TYR A 96 -5.60 6.08 3.73
C TYR A 96 -5.36 6.76 5.08
N ALA A 97 -5.28 5.98 6.15
CA ALA A 97 -5.09 6.50 7.51
C ALA A 97 -3.72 7.17 7.73
N PHE A 98 -2.69 6.74 6.98
CA PHE A 98 -1.35 7.34 7.05
C PHE A 98 -1.30 8.72 6.40
N ALA A 99 -2.05 8.94 5.32
CA ALA A 99 -2.10 10.24 4.66
C ALA A 99 -2.75 11.28 5.57
N THR A 100 -2.19 12.48 5.60
CA THR A 100 -2.69 13.58 6.42
C THR A 100 -3.38 14.61 5.54
N TYR A 101 -4.59 15.04 5.91
CA TYR A 101 -5.23 16.15 5.22
C TYR A 101 -4.60 17.48 5.67
N ASP A 102 -4.11 18.24 4.72
CA ASP A 102 -3.57 19.58 4.89
C ASP A 102 -4.69 20.59 4.60
N GLU A 103 -5.34 21.07 5.65
CA GLU A 103 -6.47 22.00 5.54
C GLU A 103 -6.09 23.32 4.86
N PHE A 104 -4.84 23.78 5.07
CA PHE A 104 -4.40 25.05 4.49
C PHE A 104 -4.32 24.99 2.96
N HIS A 105 -3.89 23.86 2.40
CA HIS A 105 -3.80 23.68 0.96
C HIS A 105 -4.95 22.86 0.37
N GLY A 106 -5.88 22.34 1.19
CA GLY A 106 -7.04 21.56 0.75
C GLY A 106 -6.69 20.24 0.09
N ARG A 107 -5.63 19.56 0.54
CA ARG A 107 -5.10 18.35 -0.10
C ARG A 107 -4.56 17.36 0.91
N PHE A 108 -4.47 16.07 0.50
CA PHE A 108 -3.76 15.06 1.27
C PHE A 108 -2.26 15.09 1.00
N ILE A 109 -1.47 14.91 2.04
CA ILE A 109 -0.01 14.87 2.00
C ILE A 109 0.53 13.61 2.68
N LEU A 110 1.70 13.17 2.26
CA LEU A 110 2.49 12.16 2.95
C LEU A 110 3.60 12.86 3.74
N LYS A 111 3.54 12.76 5.07
CA LYS A 111 4.55 13.32 5.98
C LYS A 111 4.99 12.28 7.01
N GLY A 112 6.10 12.54 7.70
CA GLY A 112 6.62 11.59 8.69
C GLY A 112 7.27 10.35 8.07
N ALA A 113 7.63 10.41 6.81
CA ALA A 113 8.29 9.35 6.06
C ALA A 113 9.59 9.85 5.43
N ILE A 114 10.51 8.94 5.16
CA ILE A 114 11.72 9.22 4.39
C ILE A 114 11.66 8.51 3.03
N PRO A 115 12.27 9.12 1.98
CA PRO A 115 12.36 8.48 0.67
C PRO A 115 13.15 7.17 0.70
N ALA A 116 12.97 6.35 -0.31
CA ALA A 116 13.61 5.05 -0.44
C ALA A 116 15.15 5.09 -0.34
N GLN A 117 15.80 6.18 -0.74
CA GLN A 117 17.26 6.36 -0.62
C GLN A 117 17.75 6.67 0.79
N GLU A 118 16.85 6.92 1.75
CA GLU A 118 17.16 7.08 3.19
C GLU A 118 18.11 8.26 3.54
N THR A 119 18.22 9.26 2.66
CA THR A 119 19.14 10.40 2.85
C THR A 119 18.46 11.62 3.48
N LEU A 120 17.13 11.62 3.58
CA LEU A 120 16.36 12.73 4.14
C LEU A 120 15.81 12.38 5.53
N ARG A 121 15.36 13.39 6.26
CA ARG A 121 14.81 13.22 7.60
C ARG A 121 13.29 13.17 7.55
N ALA A 122 12.67 12.18 8.19
CA ALA A 122 11.23 12.04 8.27
C ALA A 122 10.52 13.30 8.81
N ALA A 123 11.13 13.98 9.80
CA ALA A 123 10.56 15.17 10.42
C ALA A 123 10.40 16.37 9.46
N THR A 124 11.15 16.41 8.37
CA THR A 124 11.17 17.55 7.42
C THR A 124 10.78 17.14 6.00
N THR A 125 10.58 15.85 5.74
CA THR A 125 10.19 15.37 4.41
C THR A 125 8.68 15.37 4.27
N ILE A 126 8.18 16.01 3.23
CA ILE A 126 6.77 16.04 2.85
C ILE A 126 6.67 15.64 1.38
N ASN A 127 5.72 14.76 1.08
CA ASN A 127 5.40 14.32 -0.28
C ASN A 127 6.61 13.81 -1.08
N PRO A 128 7.35 12.81 -0.59
CA PRO A 128 8.42 12.23 -1.39
C PRO A 128 7.82 11.69 -2.72
N PRO A 129 8.38 12.06 -3.89
CA PRO A 129 7.67 11.92 -5.17
C PRO A 129 7.36 10.48 -5.58
N PHE A 130 8.28 9.55 -5.31
CA PHE A 130 8.06 8.13 -5.62
C PHE A 130 6.90 7.57 -4.79
N GLU A 131 6.93 7.80 -3.49
CA GLU A 131 5.92 7.33 -2.55
C GLU A 131 4.57 7.95 -2.87
N LEU A 132 4.52 9.24 -3.17
CA LEU A 132 3.30 9.94 -3.53
C LEU A 132 2.65 9.35 -4.81
N SER A 133 3.44 9.14 -5.86
CA SER A 133 2.98 8.52 -7.10
C SER A 133 2.49 7.09 -6.88
N TYR A 134 3.23 6.32 -6.09
CA TYR A 134 2.88 4.93 -5.82
C TYR A 134 1.65 4.80 -4.92
N TRP A 135 1.45 5.74 -3.99
CA TRP A 135 0.23 5.84 -3.18
C TRP A 135 -1.00 6.06 -4.04
N HIS A 136 -0.92 7.03 -4.94
CA HIS A 136 -2.00 7.34 -5.89
C HIS A 136 -2.38 6.12 -6.73
N PHE A 137 -1.39 5.46 -7.35
CA PHE A 137 -1.60 4.23 -8.13
C PHE A 137 -2.28 3.14 -7.30
N ALA A 138 -1.77 2.88 -6.10
CA ALA A 138 -2.27 1.78 -5.28
C ALA A 138 -3.68 2.04 -4.75
N MET A 139 -4.00 3.26 -4.34
CA MET A 139 -5.35 3.62 -3.88
C MET A 139 -6.38 3.51 -5.01
N GLN A 140 -6.04 3.96 -6.21
CA GLN A 140 -6.89 3.74 -7.39
C GLN A 140 -7.09 2.25 -7.69
N THR A 141 -6.03 1.45 -7.55
CA THR A 141 -6.10 0.00 -7.78
C THR A 141 -6.96 -0.68 -6.72
N ALA A 142 -6.83 -0.32 -5.45
CA ALA A 142 -7.66 -0.86 -4.38
C ALA A 142 -9.16 -0.57 -4.59
N GLN A 143 -9.50 0.61 -5.11
CA GLN A 143 -10.88 0.93 -5.48
C GLN A 143 -11.40 0.02 -6.61
N LYS A 144 -10.59 -0.24 -7.64
CA LYS A 144 -10.94 -1.19 -8.70
C LYS A 144 -11.17 -2.61 -8.15
N TRP A 145 -10.39 -3.01 -7.15
CA TRP A 145 -10.54 -4.30 -6.49
C TRP A 145 -11.85 -4.40 -5.70
N ARG A 146 -12.27 -3.30 -5.05
CA ARG A 146 -13.61 -3.24 -4.41
C ARG A 146 -14.72 -3.48 -5.43
N GLU A 147 -14.66 -2.80 -6.57
CA GLU A 147 -15.65 -2.95 -7.64
C GLU A 147 -15.65 -4.36 -8.23
N ARG A 148 -14.48 -4.96 -8.49
CA ARG A 148 -14.34 -6.35 -8.95
C ARG A 148 -14.92 -7.37 -7.96
N ALA A 149 -14.82 -7.07 -6.67
CA ALA A 149 -15.42 -7.89 -5.60
C ALA A 149 -16.92 -7.64 -5.40
N GLY A 150 -17.57 -6.85 -6.25
CA GLY A 150 -19.00 -6.53 -6.17
C GLY A 150 -19.34 -5.42 -5.17
N GLY A 151 -18.35 -4.78 -4.56
CA GLY A 151 -18.55 -3.67 -3.63
C GLY A 151 -18.65 -2.31 -4.33
N LYS A 152 -19.12 -1.31 -3.57
CA LYS A 152 -19.10 0.09 -4.00
C LYS A 152 -17.75 0.71 -3.69
N ARG A 153 -17.37 1.73 -4.47
CA ARG A 153 -16.20 2.57 -4.16
C ARG A 153 -16.35 3.22 -2.79
N ASN A 154 -15.25 3.38 -2.08
CA ASN A 154 -15.19 4.13 -0.84
C ASN A 154 -15.02 5.63 -1.18
N LEU A 155 -15.99 6.45 -0.79
CA LEU A 155 -16.01 7.88 -1.14
C LEU A 155 -14.87 8.67 -0.48
N GLU A 156 -14.45 8.30 0.72
CA GLU A 156 -13.32 8.95 1.40
C GLU A 156 -11.99 8.65 0.68
N TRP A 157 -11.85 7.43 0.17
CA TRP A 157 -10.68 7.07 -0.63
C TRP A 157 -10.68 7.77 -1.99
N ASP A 158 -11.85 7.95 -2.60
CA ASP A 158 -11.97 8.73 -3.84
C ASP A 158 -11.59 10.18 -3.60
N GLU A 159 -12.06 10.79 -2.51
CA GLU A 159 -11.66 12.14 -2.13
C GLU A 159 -10.14 12.24 -1.91
N MET A 160 -9.54 11.25 -1.22
CA MET A 160 -8.09 11.22 -1.06
C MET A 160 -7.35 11.12 -2.38
N ILE A 161 -7.79 10.25 -3.30
CA ILE A 161 -7.18 10.08 -4.62
C ILE A 161 -7.22 11.40 -5.41
N ASP A 162 -8.38 12.07 -5.41
CA ASP A 162 -8.59 13.31 -6.15
C ASP A 162 -7.81 14.50 -5.57
N LYS A 163 -7.64 14.52 -4.24
CA LYS A 163 -6.96 15.60 -3.50
C LYS A 163 -5.55 15.25 -3.05
N LEU A 164 -5.00 14.11 -3.47
CA LEU A 164 -3.60 13.80 -3.16
C LEU A 164 -2.69 14.86 -3.78
N SER A 165 -1.70 15.30 -3.03
CA SER A 165 -0.78 16.35 -3.49
C SER A 165 -0.21 16.03 -4.88
N PRO A 166 -0.22 16.97 -5.82
CA PRO A 166 0.37 16.73 -7.14
C PRO A 166 1.88 16.52 -7.03
N LEU A 167 2.44 15.81 -8.00
CA LEU A 167 3.90 15.70 -8.13
C LEU A 167 4.47 17.09 -8.42
N ALA A 168 5.57 17.42 -7.76
CA ALA A 168 6.36 18.61 -8.13
C ALA A 168 7.07 18.34 -9.47
N TYR A 169 6.94 19.25 -10.41
CA TYR A 169 7.65 19.26 -11.69
C TYR A 169 8.86 20.19 -11.59
#